data_2cd5bcb89df3256a69866be93df94d3b
#
_entry.id   2cd5bcb89df3256a69866be93df94d3b
#
_cell.length_a   1.000
_cell.length_b   1.000
_cell.length_c   1.000
_cell.angle_alpha   90.00
_cell.angle_beta   90.00
_cell.angle_gamma   90.00
#
_symmetry.space_group_name_H-M   'P 1'
#
loop_
_entity.id
_entity.type
_entity.pdbx_description
1 polymer ?
#
loop_
_entity_poly.entity_id
_entity_poly.type
_entity_poly.pdbx_seq_one_letter_code
_entity_poly.pdbx_strand_id
1 'polypeptide(L)'
;MKDLKGKKALVTGASSGFGADFSRILAERGADLIITARREEKLNALKTGIEEKYGVKVRVVVMDLSGFDAAEKLYAEVKDENIDILINNAGYGMFGLFENQSAAELNRMVQLDVVSAFALANFFVKDFSARNSGCILNVASFAGFNPVPFYAVYGAAKAFLLNFSVAMHTELKKSGKNVFVTALCPGFTKTEFVERAGQKSSWFLNRTLAESYPIAEEAVEAMLKNKPVFVPHFVNRLAVFFMRFMPRSFFSSAAFSALCARKSSTE
;
A
#
# COMPACT_ATOMS: atom_id res chain seq x y z
N MET A 1 -11.34 -1.09 19.93
CA MET A 1 -10.73 -1.73 18.73
C MET A 1 -11.48 -3.01 18.40
N LYS A 2 -11.77 -3.30 17.11
CA LYS A 2 -12.33 -4.62 16.76
C LYS A 2 -11.27 -5.69 17.01
N ASP A 3 -11.63 -6.73 17.75
CA ASP A 3 -10.85 -7.93 17.96
C ASP A 3 -10.78 -8.72 16.63
N LEU A 4 -9.59 -9.14 16.24
CA LEU A 4 -9.32 -9.97 15.06
C LEU A 4 -8.90 -11.40 15.44
N LYS A 5 -9.13 -11.80 16.67
CA LYS A 5 -8.82 -13.15 17.14
C LYS A 5 -9.49 -14.22 16.27
N GLY A 6 -8.70 -15.19 15.84
CA GLY A 6 -9.13 -16.25 14.92
C GLY A 6 -9.20 -15.81 13.45
N LYS A 7 -8.81 -14.57 13.12
CA LYS A 7 -8.65 -14.11 11.74
C LYS A 7 -7.22 -14.32 11.26
N LYS A 8 -7.04 -14.45 9.95
CA LYS A 8 -5.74 -14.57 9.32
C LYS A 8 -5.54 -13.51 8.26
N ALA A 9 -4.40 -12.82 8.29
CA ALA A 9 -4.08 -11.76 7.35
C ALA A 9 -2.85 -12.09 6.52
N LEU A 10 -2.93 -11.82 5.21
CA LEU A 10 -1.78 -11.79 4.31
C LEU A 10 -1.31 -10.35 4.13
N VAL A 11 -0.04 -10.08 4.44
CA VAL A 11 0.57 -8.74 4.29
C VAL A 11 1.70 -8.81 3.28
N THR A 12 1.58 -8.10 2.16
CA THR A 12 2.64 -7.99 1.16
C THR A 12 3.57 -6.82 1.46
N GLY A 13 4.87 -6.98 1.13
CA GLY A 13 5.88 -5.94 1.42
C GLY A 13 6.14 -5.74 2.92
N ALA A 14 5.99 -6.79 3.74
CA ALA A 14 6.02 -6.72 5.20
C ALA A 14 7.41 -6.43 5.80
N SER A 15 8.48 -6.42 5.01
CA SER A 15 9.85 -6.31 5.54
C SER A 15 10.25 -4.90 6.03
N SER A 16 9.41 -3.87 5.85
CA SER A 16 9.65 -2.49 6.32
C SER A 16 8.40 -1.60 6.22
N GLY A 17 8.48 -0.40 6.81
CA GLY A 17 7.49 0.68 6.70
C GLY A 17 6.07 0.20 7.01
N PHE A 18 5.10 0.66 6.21
CA PHE A 18 3.70 0.32 6.40
C PHE A 18 3.43 -1.19 6.50
N GLY A 19 4.11 -2.03 5.71
CA GLY A 19 3.90 -3.48 5.76
C GLY A 19 4.27 -4.10 7.10
N ALA A 20 5.38 -3.66 7.70
CA ALA A 20 5.77 -4.09 9.03
C ALA A 20 4.82 -3.55 10.11
N ASP A 21 4.35 -2.31 9.97
CA ASP A 21 3.42 -1.70 10.92
C ASP A 21 2.04 -2.35 10.83
N PHE A 22 1.51 -2.62 9.64
CA PHE A 22 0.29 -3.40 9.47
C PHE A 22 0.38 -4.78 10.13
N SER A 23 1.52 -5.46 9.94
CA SER A 23 1.74 -6.78 10.55
C SER A 23 1.66 -6.70 12.08
N ARG A 24 2.31 -5.71 12.69
CA ARG A 24 2.25 -5.50 14.15
C ARG A 24 0.84 -5.16 14.64
N ILE A 25 0.14 -4.25 13.94
CA ILE A 25 -1.20 -3.80 14.32
C ILE A 25 -2.23 -4.94 14.21
N LEU A 26 -2.16 -5.76 13.17
CA LEU A 26 -3.05 -6.90 13.00
C LEU A 26 -2.78 -7.98 14.05
N ALA A 27 -1.51 -8.25 14.34
CA ALA A 27 -1.09 -9.17 15.39
C ALA A 27 -1.51 -8.70 16.80
N GLU A 28 -1.35 -7.42 17.11
CA GLU A 28 -1.82 -6.81 18.37
C GLU A 28 -3.33 -6.97 18.57
N ARG A 29 -4.09 -7.06 17.47
CA ARG A 29 -5.54 -7.32 17.48
C ARG A 29 -5.88 -8.81 17.48
N GLY A 30 -4.89 -9.70 17.56
CA GLY A 30 -5.05 -11.15 17.68
C GLY A 30 -5.14 -11.91 16.36
N ALA A 31 -4.86 -11.29 15.22
CA ALA A 31 -4.82 -11.99 13.93
C ALA A 31 -3.54 -12.81 13.76
N ASP A 32 -3.65 -14.03 13.25
CA ASP A 32 -2.54 -14.78 12.69
C ASP A 32 -2.10 -14.16 11.34
N LEU A 33 -0.83 -14.29 11.01
CA LEU A 33 -0.27 -13.59 9.86
C LEU A 33 0.40 -14.54 8.87
N ILE A 34 0.30 -14.20 7.58
CA ILE A 34 1.25 -14.58 6.54
C ILE A 34 1.90 -13.29 6.06
N ILE A 35 3.22 -13.22 6.14
CA ILE A 35 3.98 -12.04 5.73
C ILE A 35 4.89 -12.38 4.57
N THR A 36 4.88 -11.55 3.52
CA THR A 36 5.71 -11.79 2.33
C THR A 36 6.51 -10.56 1.92
N ALA A 37 7.76 -10.77 1.58
CA ALA A 37 8.68 -9.83 0.94
C ALA A 37 9.93 -10.59 0.45
N ARG A 38 10.89 -9.85 -0.14
CA ARG A 38 12.15 -10.42 -0.65
C ARG A 38 13.22 -10.64 0.42
N ARG A 39 13.18 -9.86 1.52
CA ARG A 39 14.23 -9.83 2.55
C ARG A 39 13.89 -10.79 3.67
N GLU A 40 14.38 -12.02 3.56
CA GLU A 40 14.10 -13.10 4.49
C GLU A 40 14.47 -12.76 5.93
N GLU A 41 15.69 -12.24 6.14
CA GLU A 41 16.18 -11.88 7.48
C GLU A 41 15.25 -10.88 8.20
N LYS A 42 14.77 -9.84 7.46
CA LYS A 42 13.84 -8.86 8.04
C LYS A 42 12.47 -9.46 8.33
N LEU A 43 12.00 -10.39 7.50
CA LEU A 43 10.74 -11.10 7.75
C LEU A 43 10.85 -11.99 8.98
N ASN A 44 11.95 -12.73 9.13
CA ASN A 44 12.17 -13.61 10.29
C ASN A 44 12.31 -12.80 11.57
N ALA A 45 13.03 -11.68 11.56
CA ALA A 45 13.11 -10.77 12.71
C ALA A 45 11.73 -10.20 13.09
N LEU A 46 10.93 -9.81 12.11
CA LEU A 46 9.57 -9.31 12.33
C LEU A 46 8.67 -10.42 12.90
N LYS A 47 8.73 -11.63 12.36
CA LYS A 47 8.02 -12.82 12.86
C LYS A 47 8.33 -13.04 14.33
N THR A 48 9.61 -13.19 14.69
CA THR A 48 10.04 -13.46 16.07
C THR A 48 9.49 -12.41 17.03
N GLY A 49 9.68 -11.12 16.72
CA GLY A 49 9.18 -10.04 17.59
C GLY A 49 7.65 -9.98 17.69
N ILE A 50 6.92 -10.39 16.67
CA ILE A 50 5.46 -10.46 16.70
C ILE A 50 4.99 -11.65 17.53
N GLU A 51 5.53 -12.84 17.30
CA GLU A 51 5.14 -14.07 18.00
C GLU A 51 5.44 -13.96 19.49
N GLU A 52 6.61 -13.43 19.87
CA GLU A 52 7.01 -13.21 21.27
C GLU A 52 6.09 -12.19 21.98
N LYS A 53 5.73 -11.09 21.28
CA LYS A 53 4.98 -10.01 21.91
C LYS A 53 3.48 -10.26 22.00
N TYR A 54 2.90 -10.87 20.96
CA TYR A 54 1.44 -10.95 20.81
C TYR A 54 0.88 -12.38 20.89
N GLY A 55 1.75 -13.42 20.86
CA GLY A 55 1.33 -14.82 20.96
C GLY A 55 0.53 -15.37 19.79
N VAL A 56 0.55 -14.68 18.65
CA VAL A 56 -0.10 -15.10 17.39
C VAL A 56 0.89 -15.89 16.53
N LYS A 57 0.38 -16.62 15.52
CA LYS A 57 1.23 -17.37 14.58
C LYS A 57 1.60 -16.52 13.39
N VAL A 58 2.86 -16.56 12.97
CA VAL A 58 3.36 -15.86 11.79
C VAL A 58 4.05 -16.82 10.83
N ARG A 59 3.51 -16.98 9.62
CA ARG A 59 4.16 -17.68 8.51
C ARG A 59 4.90 -16.69 7.61
N VAL A 60 6.16 -17.00 7.31
CA VAL A 60 6.97 -16.22 6.35
C VAL A 60 6.90 -16.89 4.98
N VAL A 61 6.65 -16.11 3.94
CA VAL A 61 6.77 -16.51 2.53
C VAL A 61 7.74 -15.54 1.84
N VAL A 62 8.92 -16.01 1.50
CA VAL A 62 9.92 -15.20 0.80
C VAL A 62 9.61 -15.20 -0.69
N MET A 63 9.24 -14.04 -1.24
CA MET A 63 8.88 -13.92 -2.66
C MET A 63 9.12 -12.52 -3.21
N ASP A 64 9.60 -12.44 -4.47
CA ASP A 64 9.63 -11.20 -5.25
C ASP A 64 8.35 -11.10 -6.09
N LEU A 65 7.43 -10.25 -5.65
CA LEU A 65 6.15 -10.02 -6.34
C LEU A 65 6.30 -9.19 -7.64
N SER A 66 7.49 -8.79 -8.06
CA SER A 66 7.72 -8.17 -9.36
C SER A 66 7.88 -9.18 -10.51
N GLY A 67 7.85 -10.48 -10.23
CA GLY A 67 7.81 -11.53 -11.24
C GLY A 67 6.46 -11.61 -11.94
N PHE A 68 6.45 -12.02 -13.21
CA PHE A 68 5.24 -12.05 -14.05
C PHE A 68 4.10 -12.90 -13.45
N ASP A 69 4.42 -14.08 -12.90
CA ASP A 69 3.48 -15.04 -12.31
C ASP A 69 3.54 -15.09 -10.76
N ALA A 70 4.14 -14.09 -10.15
CA ALA A 70 4.41 -14.12 -8.71
C ALA A 70 3.13 -14.03 -7.87
N ALA A 71 2.11 -13.31 -8.35
CA ALA A 71 0.82 -13.23 -7.66
C ALA A 71 0.10 -14.59 -7.65
N GLU A 72 0.10 -15.30 -8.78
CA GLU A 72 -0.45 -16.65 -8.90
C GLU A 72 0.28 -17.63 -7.98
N LYS A 73 1.61 -17.60 -7.98
CA LYS A 73 2.44 -18.44 -7.11
C LYS A 73 2.16 -18.17 -5.64
N LEU A 74 2.11 -16.90 -5.24
CA LEU A 74 1.78 -16.56 -3.86
C LEU A 74 0.38 -17.04 -3.48
N TYR A 75 -0.62 -16.78 -4.34
CA TYR A 75 -1.98 -17.26 -4.07
C TYR A 75 -2.04 -18.78 -3.96
N ALA A 76 -1.43 -19.53 -4.90
CA ALA A 76 -1.39 -20.99 -4.87
C ALA A 76 -0.77 -21.55 -3.57
N GLU A 77 0.24 -20.84 -3.01
CA GLU A 77 0.91 -21.24 -1.79
C GLU A 77 0.07 -21.00 -0.52
N VAL A 78 -0.87 -20.03 -0.56
CA VAL A 78 -1.60 -19.59 0.64
C VAL A 78 -3.13 -19.79 0.56
N LYS A 79 -3.69 -20.24 -0.57
CA LYS A 79 -5.14 -20.36 -0.80
C LYS A 79 -5.88 -21.23 0.22
N ASP A 80 -5.21 -22.27 0.74
CA ASP A 80 -5.80 -23.21 1.70
C ASP A 80 -5.69 -22.71 3.17
N GLU A 81 -5.11 -21.53 3.38
CA GLU A 81 -4.88 -20.94 4.71
C GLU A 81 -6.08 -20.15 5.26
N ASN A 82 -7.21 -20.09 4.55
CA ASN A 82 -8.40 -19.36 4.98
C ASN A 82 -8.13 -17.88 5.33
N ILE A 83 -7.43 -17.16 4.44
CA ILE A 83 -7.12 -15.74 4.62
C ILE A 83 -8.41 -14.92 4.74
N ASP A 84 -8.51 -14.06 5.76
CA ASP A 84 -9.64 -13.13 5.98
C ASP A 84 -9.33 -11.70 5.53
N ILE A 85 -8.05 -11.33 5.57
CA ILE A 85 -7.59 -9.95 5.31
C ILE A 85 -6.42 -10.00 4.34
N LEU A 86 -6.52 -9.24 3.25
CA LEU A 86 -5.41 -8.98 2.33
C LEU A 86 -4.94 -7.54 2.47
N ILE A 87 -3.66 -7.34 2.80
CA ILE A 87 -2.99 -6.05 2.75
C ILE A 87 -2.06 -6.02 1.54
N ASN A 88 -2.51 -5.43 0.44
CA ASN A 88 -1.72 -5.14 -0.75
C ASN A 88 -0.89 -3.88 -0.50
N ASN A 89 0.29 -4.07 0.08
CA ASN A 89 1.19 -2.98 0.45
C ASN A 89 2.51 -3.00 -0.34
N ALA A 90 2.93 -4.15 -0.87
CA ALA A 90 4.17 -4.24 -1.65
C ALA A 90 4.19 -3.22 -2.79
N GLY A 91 5.25 -2.44 -2.88
CA GLY A 91 5.42 -1.39 -3.89
C GLY A 91 6.63 -0.52 -3.61
N TYR A 92 7.06 0.21 -4.62
CA TYR A 92 8.10 1.24 -4.50
C TYR A 92 7.88 2.33 -5.55
N GLY A 93 8.55 3.46 -5.38
CA GLY A 93 8.55 4.55 -6.35
C GLY A 93 9.91 4.74 -6.99
N MET A 94 9.93 5.40 -8.14
CA MET A 94 11.16 5.87 -8.81
C MET A 94 11.04 7.37 -9.03
N PHE A 95 12.02 8.11 -8.51
CA PHE A 95 12.09 9.57 -8.62
C PHE A 95 13.08 9.98 -9.70
N GLY A 96 12.66 10.83 -10.63
CA GLY A 96 13.52 11.37 -11.67
C GLY A 96 12.73 11.81 -12.91
N LEU A 97 13.39 12.54 -13.83
CA LEU A 97 12.81 12.84 -15.12
C LEU A 97 12.57 11.52 -15.88
N PHE A 98 11.41 11.39 -16.51
CA PHE A 98 10.99 10.15 -17.17
C PHE A 98 12.00 9.67 -18.23
N GLU A 99 12.56 10.60 -18.98
CA GLU A 99 13.59 10.32 -20.02
C GLU A 99 14.86 9.66 -19.47
N ASN A 100 15.15 9.83 -18.17
CA ASN A 100 16.33 9.31 -17.50
C ASN A 100 16.07 8.01 -16.72
N GLN A 101 14.83 7.48 -16.76
CA GLN A 101 14.46 6.27 -16.04
C GLN A 101 14.57 5.03 -16.93
N SER A 102 15.06 3.93 -16.37
CA SER A 102 15.15 2.65 -17.06
C SER A 102 13.76 2.05 -17.30
N ALA A 103 13.44 1.75 -18.57
CA ALA A 103 12.20 1.09 -18.94
C ALA A 103 12.05 -0.29 -18.25
N ALA A 104 13.14 -1.03 -18.07
CA ALA A 104 13.13 -2.32 -17.39
C ALA A 104 12.75 -2.18 -15.90
N GLU A 105 13.28 -1.17 -15.21
CA GLU A 105 12.96 -0.90 -13.80
C GLU A 105 11.52 -0.37 -13.64
N LEU A 106 11.07 0.50 -14.55
CA LEU A 106 9.69 0.96 -14.60
C LEU A 106 8.70 -0.20 -14.81
N ASN A 107 9.01 -1.12 -15.72
CA ASN A 107 8.19 -2.32 -15.93
C ASN A 107 8.12 -3.18 -14.66
N ARG A 108 9.23 -3.40 -13.97
CA ARG A 108 9.25 -4.14 -12.69
C ARG A 108 8.41 -3.43 -11.62
N MET A 109 8.47 -2.10 -11.56
CA MET A 109 7.64 -1.31 -10.64
C MET A 109 6.15 -1.46 -10.96
N VAL A 110 5.76 -1.35 -12.23
CA VAL A 110 4.37 -1.53 -12.66
C VAL A 110 3.89 -2.96 -12.39
N GLN A 111 4.74 -3.96 -12.66
CA GLN A 111 4.44 -5.36 -12.36
C GLN A 111 4.14 -5.56 -10.86
N LEU A 112 4.93 -4.96 -9.98
CA LEU A 112 4.73 -5.04 -8.54
C LEU A 112 3.53 -4.22 -8.06
N ASP A 113 3.53 -2.92 -8.38
CA ASP A 113 2.60 -1.94 -7.81
C ASP A 113 1.19 -2.04 -8.41
N VAL A 114 1.06 -2.59 -9.62
CA VAL A 114 -0.22 -2.69 -10.34
C VAL A 114 -0.62 -4.14 -10.55
N VAL A 115 0.15 -4.89 -11.36
CA VAL A 115 -0.26 -6.21 -11.83
C VAL A 115 -0.41 -7.20 -10.68
N SER A 116 0.60 -7.31 -9.82
CA SER A 116 0.55 -8.22 -8.67
C SER A 116 -0.54 -7.82 -7.67
N ALA A 117 -0.74 -6.51 -7.45
CA ALA A 117 -1.76 -6.04 -6.53
C ALA A 117 -3.18 -6.35 -7.01
N PHE A 118 -3.52 -6.08 -8.30
CA PHE A 118 -4.86 -6.39 -8.79
C PHE A 118 -5.08 -7.91 -8.96
N ALA A 119 -4.03 -8.67 -9.32
CA ALA A 119 -4.14 -10.12 -9.46
C ALA A 119 -4.45 -10.77 -8.10
N LEU A 120 -3.69 -10.43 -7.04
CA LEU A 120 -3.99 -10.88 -5.69
C LEU A 120 -5.39 -10.47 -5.24
N ALA A 121 -5.78 -9.19 -5.48
CA ALA A 121 -7.13 -8.75 -5.15
C ALA A 121 -8.20 -9.54 -5.90
N ASN A 122 -7.98 -9.92 -7.18
CA ASN A 122 -8.92 -10.74 -7.96
C ASN A 122 -9.06 -12.16 -7.41
N PHE A 123 -7.97 -12.80 -7.01
CA PHE A 123 -8.03 -14.12 -6.39
C PHE A 123 -8.78 -14.06 -5.06
N PHE A 124 -8.37 -13.19 -4.16
CA PHE A 124 -8.97 -13.12 -2.83
C PHE A 124 -10.41 -12.59 -2.83
N VAL A 125 -10.79 -11.70 -3.74
CA VAL A 125 -12.18 -11.23 -3.81
C VAL A 125 -13.13 -12.35 -4.21
N LYS A 126 -12.70 -13.33 -5.01
CA LYS A 126 -13.49 -14.52 -5.35
C LYS A 126 -13.72 -15.37 -4.10
N ASP A 127 -12.68 -15.67 -3.33
CA ASP A 127 -12.77 -16.46 -2.10
C ASP A 127 -13.63 -15.72 -1.05
N PHE A 128 -13.40 -14.43 -0.87
CA PHE A 128 -14.15 -13.60 0.07
C PHE A 128 -15.62 -13.48 -0.32
N SER A 129 -15.91 -13.36 -1.61
CA SER A 129 -17.29 -13.30 -2.11
C SER A 129 -18.01 -14.64 -1.99
N ALA A 130 -17.32 -15.78 -2.16
CA ALA A 130 -17.89 -17.10 -1.99
C ALA A 130 -18.34 -17.35 -0.54
N ARG A 131 -17.54 -16.94 0.44
CA ARG A 131 -17.89 -17.05 1.88
C ARG A 131 -18.58 -15.81 2.45
N ASN A 132 -18.85 -14.79 1.62
CA ASN A 132 -19.48 -13.50 1.98
C ASN A 132 -18.80 -12.80 3.15
N SER A 133 -17.48 -12.87 3.25
CA SER A 133 -16.67 -12.27 4.33
C SER A 133 -15.24 -12.08 3.90
N GLY A 134 -14.67 -10.90 4.13
CA GLY A 134 -13.25 -10.60 3.92
C GLY A 134 -12.98 -9.10 3.79
N CYS A 135 -11.70 -8.72 3.92
CA CYS A 135 -11.25 -7.34 3.80
C CYS A 135 -10.02 -7.25 2.90
N ILE A 136 -9.99 -6.26 2.03
CA ILE A 136 -8.83 -5.90 1.20
C ILE A 136 -8.45 -4.44 1.49
N LEU A 137 -7.19 -4.19 1.80
CA LEU A 137 -6.61 -2.86 1.87
C LEU A 137 -5.52 -2.74 0.81
N ASN A 138 -5.71 -1.83 -0.14
CA ASN A 138 -4.72 -1.49 -1.15
C ASN A 138 -4.00 -0.20 -0.77
N VAL A 139 -2.67 -0.25 -0.66
CA VAL A 139 -1.85 0.93 -0.34
C VAL A 139 -1.59 1.71 -1.64
N ALA A 140 -2.49 2.64 -1.92
CA ALA A 140 -2.36 3.64 -2.96
C ALA A 140 -1.40 4.77 -2.53
N SER A 141 -1.69 6.01 -2.83
CA SER A 141 -0.92 7.19 -2.42
C SER A 141 -1.71 8.48 -2.64
N PHE A 142 -1.37 9.55 -1.95
CA PHE A 142 -1.76 10.91 -2.31
C PHE A 142 -1.39 11.26 -3.76
N ALA A 143 -0.27 10.71 -4.27
CA ALA A 143 0.15 10.85 -5.66
C ALA A 143 -0.85 10.25 -6.68
N GLY A 144 -1.80 9.42 -6.24
CA GLY A 144 -2.83 8.86 -7.10
C GLY A 144 -3.97 9.82 -7.47
N PHE A 145 -4.07 10.98 -6.82
CA PHE A 145 -5.15 11.94 -7.10
C PHE A 145 -4.85 12.88 -8.28
N ASN A 146 -3.59 13.17 -8.55
CA ASN A 146 -3.18 14.09 -9.60
C ASN A 146 -1.83 13.70 -10.22
N PRO A 147 -1.51 14.18 -11.45
CA PRO A 147 -0.21 13.95 -12.06
C PRO A 147 0.92 14.54 -11.21
N VAL A 148 1.95 13.73 -10.93
CA VAL A 148 3.12 14.15 -10.14
C VAL A 148 4.36 14.04 -11.00
N PRO A 149 4.93 15.16 -11.50
CA PRO A 149 6.23 15.17 -12.18
C PRO A 149 7.32 14.52 -11.33
N PHE A 150 8.33 13.97 -11.95
CA PHE A 150 9.38 13.12 -11.36
C PHE A 150 8.91 11.76 -10.81
N TYR A 151 7.62 11.57 -10.62
CA TYR A 151 6.97 10.32 -10.21
C TYR A 151 5.91 9.89 -11.24
N ALA A 152 6.13 10.14 -12.55
CA ALA A 152 5.10 9.98 -13.56
C ALA A 152 4.46 8.58 -13.56
N VAL A 153 5.27 7.52 -13.65
CA VAL A 153 4.76 6.13 -13.68
C VAL A 153 4.25 5.69 -12.30
N TYR A 154 4.96 6.05 -11.23
CA TYR A 154 4.49 5.77 -9.87
C TYR A 154 3.13 6.41 -9.57
N GLY A 155 2.97 7.70 -9.87
CA GLY A 155 1.69 8.40 -9.69
C GLY A 155 0.56 7.75 -10.48
N ALA A 156 0.83 7.34 -11.72
CA ALA A 156 -0.12 6.61 -12.56
C ALA A 156 -0.48 5.23 -11.97
N ALA A 157 0.50 4.48 -11.44
CA ALA A 157 0.28 3.20 -10.78
C ALA A 157 -0.60 3.36 -9.52
N LYS A 158 -0.37 4.40 -8.72
CA LYS A 158 -1.17 4.68 -7.53
C LYS A 158 -2.56 5.23 -7.85
N ALA A 159 -2.72 5.96 -8.98
CA ALA A 159 -4.02 6.33 -9.51
C ALA A 159 -4.82 5.10 -9.98
N PHE A 160 -4.16 4.12 -10.61
CA PHE A 160 -4.79 2.84 -10.94
C PHE A 160 -5.34 2.17 -9.67
N LEU A 161 -4.50 1.97 -8.64
CA LEU A 161 -4.92 1.32 -7.40
C LEU A 161 -6.07 2.05 -6.70
N LEU A 162 -6.05 3.39 -6.68
CA LEU A 162 -7.12 4.19 -6.10
C LEU A 162 -8.44 3.94 -6.84
N ASN A 163 -8.47 4.12 -8.17
CA ASN A 163 -9.69 3.96 -8.96
C ASN A 163 -10.19 2.52 -8.96
N PHE A 164 -9.29 1.55 -9.12
CA PHE A 164 -9.58 0.12 -9.03
C PHE A 164 -10.25 -0.26 -7.70
N SER A 165 -9.69 0.21 -6.58
CA SER A 165 -10.23 -0.09 -5.25
C SER A 165 -11.62 0.47 -5.04
N VAL A 166 -11.87 1.72 -5.48
CA VAL A 166 -13.18 2.38 -5.36
C VAL A 166 -14.23 1.69 -6.24
N ALA A 167 -13.86 1.31 -7.46
CA ALA A 167 -14.75 0.58 -8.35
C ALA A 167 -15.15 -0.78 -7.74
N MET A 168 -14.15 -1.58 -7.32
CA MET A 168 -14.36 -2.89 -6.70
C MET A 168 -15.20 -2.79 -5.41
N HIS A 169 -14.93 -1.79 -4.55
CA HIS A 169 -15.76 -1.51 -3.37
C HIS A 169 -17.23 -1.29 -3.75
N THR A 170 -17.47 -0.48 -4.80
CA THR A 170 -18.83 -0.16 -5.24
C THR A 170 -19.56 -1.38 -5.80
N GLU A 171 -18.87 -2.18 -6.62
CA GLU A 171 -19.41 -3.43 -7.18
C GLU A 171 -19.83 -4.40 -6.10
N LEU A 172 -18.95 -4.68 -5.14
CA LEU A 172 -19.23 -5.58 -4.02
C LEU A 172 -20.38 -5.10 -3.14
N LYS A 173 -20.39 -3.81 -2.81
CA LYS A 173 -21.47 -3.19 -2.03
C LYS A 173 -22.81 -3.27 -2.75
N LYS A 174 -22.86 -2.97 -4.05
CA LYS A 174 -24.10 -3.02 -4.86
C LYS A 174 -24.58 -4.44 -5.09
N SER A 175 -23.67 -5.41 -5.12
CA SER A 175 -24.00 -6.84 -5.19
C SER A 175 -24.37 -7.47 -3.83
N GLY A 176 -24.49 -6.67 -2.78
CA GLY A 176 -24.88 -7.13 -1.43
C GLY A 176 -23.83 -8.02 -0.75
N LYS A 177 -22.55 -7.95 -1.19
CA LYS A 177 -21.47 -8.74 -0.59
C LYS A 177 -20.92 -8.06 0.65
N ASN A 178 -20.71 -8.85 1.71
CA ASN A 178 -20.05 -8.40 2.94
C ASN A 178 -18.51 -8.53 2.82
N VAL A 179 -17.96 -7.96 1.74
CA VAL A 179 -16.53 -7.90 1.45
C VAL A 179 -16.11 -6.43 1.38
N PHE A 180 -15.12 -6.06 2.17
CA PHE A 180 -14.70 -4.67 2.34
C PHE A 180 -13.44 -4.39 1.54
N VAL A 181 -13.43 -3.27 0.82
CA VAL A 181 -12.26 -2.83 0.05
C VAL A 181 -11.97 -1.37 0.36
N THR A 182 -10.73 -1.09 0.75
CA THR A 182 -10.27 0.25 1.12
C THR A 182 -8.99 0.60 0.38
N ALA A 183 -8.94 1.79 -0.24
CA ALA A 183 -7.71 2.42 -0.70
C ALA A 183 -7.14 3.31 0.40
N LEU A 184 -5.94 3.02 0.88
CA LEU A 184 -5.16 3.94 1.71
C LEU A 184 -4.37 4.87 0.81
N CYS A 185 -4.50 6.18 1.02
CA CYS A 185 -3.80 7.21 0.24
C CYS A 185 -2.93 8.09 1.16
N PRO A 186 -1.77 7.59 1.63
CA PRO A 186 -0.89 8.35 2.49
C PRO A 186 -0.15 9.43 1.69
N GLY A 187 0.21 10.52 2.38
CA GLY A 187 1.22 11.48 1.91
C GLY A 187 2.63 10.97 2.16
N PHE A 188 3.61 11.87 2.19
CA PHE A 188 4.99 11.50 2.54
C PHE A 188 5.07 11.01 3.99
N THR A 189 5.65 9.83 4.17
CA THR A 189 5.78 9.15 5.46
C THR A 189 7.21 8.68 5.69
N LYS A 190 7.63 8.61 6.96
CA LYS A 190 8.91 8.08 7.40
C LYS A 190 8.98 6.58 7.14
N THR A 191 9.41 6.20 5.96
CA THR A 191 9.63 4.83 5.54
C THR A 191 10.88 4.78 4.65
N GLU A 192 11.40 3.60 4.36
CA GLU A 192 12.49 3.41 3.39
C GLU A 192 12.09 3.85 1.95
N PHE A 193 10.86 4.31 1.74
CA PHE A 193 10.31 4.64 0.40
C PHE A 193 11.09 5.76 -0.29
N VAL A 194 11.35 6.87 0.42
CA VAL A 194 12.02 8.07 -0.15
C VAL A 194 13.44 7.72 -0.60
N GLU A 195 14.17 6.98 0.25
CA GLU A 195 15.52 6.51 -0.04
C GLU A 195 15.54 5.54 -1.22
N ARG A 196 14.63 4.57 -1.24
CA ARG A 196 14.50 3.59 -2.34
C ARG A 196 14.07 4.21 -3.65
N ALA A 197 13.28 5.27 -3.61
CA ALA A 197 12.87 6.01 -4.80
C ALA A 197 14.06 6.78 -5.44
N GLY A 198 15.22 6.82 -4.79
CA GLY A 198 16.38 7.59 -5.25
C GLY A 198 16.25 9.10 -4.99
N GLN A 199 15.28 9.51 -4.17
CA GLN A 199 15.13 10.91 -3.77
C GLN A 199 16.07 11.20 -2.60
N LYS A 200 16.99 12.16 -2.77
CA LYS A 200 17.85 12.61 -1.66
C LYS A 200 16.98 13.18 -0.55
N SER A 201 17.22 12.70 0.66
CA SER A 201 16.56 13.22 1.86
C SER A 201 17.07 14.60 2.18
N SER A 202 16.17 15.59 2.35
CA SER A 202 16.53 16.91 2.85
C SER A 202 16.07 17.05 4.32
N TRP A 203 16.78 17.89 5.11
CA TRP A 203 16.39 18.18 6.49
C TRP A 203 14.93 18.62 6.62
N PHE A 204 14.45 19.42 5.66
CA PHE A 204 13.06 19.90 5.65
C PHE A 204 12.08 18.77 5.35
N LEU A 205 12.42 17.86 4.42
CA LEU A 205 11.59 16.68 4.11
C LEU A 205 11.46 15.79 5.35
N ASN A 206 12.57 15.50 6.03
CA ASN A 206 12.58 14.65 7.22
C ASN A 206 11.72 15.21 8.36
N ARG A 207 11.61 16.53 8.48
CA ARG A 207 10.80 17.19 9.52
C ARG A 207 9.30 17.17 9.21
N THR A 208 8.92 16.99 7.95
CA THR A 208 7.51 16.95 7.50
C THR A 208 6.97 15.54 7.30
N LEU A 209 7.83 14.50 7.40
CA LEU A 209 7.41 13.12 7.27
C LEU A 209 6.58 12.68 8.48
N ALA A 210 5.38 12.19 8.23
CA ALA A 210 4.56 11.58 9.26
C ALA A 210 5.07 10.17 9.62
N GLU A 211 4.89 9.76 10.87
CA GLU A 211 5.17 8.38 11.29
C GLU A 211 4.16 7.43 10.62
N SER A 212 4.63 6.24 10.20
CA SER A 212 3.79 5.29 9.46
C SER A 212 2.83 4.51 10.37
N TYR A 213 3.22 4.23 11.61
CA TYR A 213 2.43 3.41 12.52
C TYR A 213 1.03 3.99 12.84
N PRO A 214 0.86 5.26 13.25
CA PRO A 214 -0.47 5.84 13.50
C PRO A 214 -1.34 5.84 12.25
N ILE A 215 -0.75 6.10 11.07
CA ILE A 215 -1.47 6.08 9.79
C ILE A 215 -1.94 4.67 9.46
N ALA A 216 -1.10 3.65 9.67
CA ALA A 216 -1.44 2.26 9.46
C ALA A 216 -2.59 1.82 10.40
N GLU A 217 -2.56 2.25 11.65
CA GLU A 217 -3.61 1.96 12.62
C GLU A 217 -4.96 2.56 12.20
N GLU A 218 -4.99 3.85 11.83
CA GLU A 218 -6.20 4.49 11.32
C GLU A 218 -6.69 3.85 10.01
N ALA A 219 -5.77 3.37 9.15
CA ALA A 219 -6.12 2.69 7.91
C ALA A 219 -6.77 1.33 8.16
N VAL A 220 -6.30 0.55 9.13
CA VAL A 220 -6.94 -0.70 9.56
C VAL A 220 -8.34 -0.41 10.09
N GLU A 221 -8.53 0.63 10.91
CA GLU A 221 -9.84 1.05 11.36
C GLU A 221 -10.77 1.47 10.20
N ALA A 222 -10.24 2.19 9.22
CA ALA A 222 -11.00 2.60 8.03
C ALA A 222 -11.44 1.37 7.21
N MET A 223 -10.57 0.38 7.03
CA MET A 223 -10.85 -0.89 6.36
C MET A 223 -11.97 -1.65 7.08
N LEU A 224 -11.86 -1.80 8.40
CA LEU A 224 -12.86 -2.52 9.21
C LEU A 224 -14.22 -1.79 9.30
N LYS A 225 -14.24 -0.47 9.00
CA LYS A 225 -15.45 0.35 8.85
C LYS A 225 -15.94 0.44 7.41
N ASN A 226 -15.38 -0.35 6.52
CA ASN A 226 -15.73 -0.39 5.08
C ASN A 226 -15.70 1.00 4.40
N LYS A 227 -14.69 1.82 4.71
CA LYS A 227 -14.49 3.10 4.00
C LYS A 227 -13.81 2.85 2.66
N PRO A 228 -14.36 3.34 1.53
CA PRO A 228 -13.77 3.09 0.20
C PRO A 228 -12.38 3.72 0.03
N VAL A 229 -12.18 4.91 0.62
CA VAL A 229 -10.92 5.66 0.55
C VAL A 229 -10.59 6.21 1.94
N PHE A 230 -9.33 6.06 2.33
CA PHE A 230 -8.80 6.69 3.54
C PHE A 230 -7.59 7.56 3.20
N VAL A 231 -7.72 8.86 3.44
CA VAL A 231 -6.65 9.86 3.33
C VAL A 231 -6.30 10.31 4.75
N PRO A 232 -5.10 10.00 5.27
CA PRO A 232 -4.68 10.43 6.60
C PRO A 232 -4.49 11.94 6.64
N HIS A 233 -4.63 12.50 7.84
CA HIS A 233 -4.54 13.94 8.16
C HIS A 233 -5.61 14.81 7.48
N PHE A 234 -6.20 15.70 8.28
CA PHE A 234 -7.26 16.61 7.81
C PHE A 234 -6.81 17.51 6.65
N VAL A 235 -5.58 18.03 6.72
CA VAL A 235 -5.01 18.91 5.67
C VAL A 235 -4.93 18.19 4.31
N ASN A 236 -4.52 16.91 4.31
CA ASN A 236 -4.46 16.12 3.07
C ASN A 236 -5.87 15.87 2.50
N ARG A 237 -6.85 15.61 3.36
CA ARG A 237 -8.26 15.45 2.92
C ARG A 237 -8.80 16.72 2.29
N LEU A 238 -8.49 17.87 2.89
CA LEU A 238 -8.88 19.17 2.37
C LEU A 238 -8.18 19.46 1.02
N ALA A 239 -6.88 19.16 0.92
CA ALA A 239 -6.13 19.29 -0.33
C ALA A 239 -6.74 18.43 -1.44
N VAL A 240 -7.02 17.14 -1.18
CA VAL A 240 -7.68 16.26 -2.15
C VAL A 240 -9.05 16.78 -2.58
N PHE A 241 -9.81 17.38 -1.66
CA PHE A 241 -11.09 17.99 -2.00
C PHE A 241 -10.93 19.13 -3.00
N PHE A 242 -10.02 20.06 -2.76
CA PHE A 242 -9.79 21.19 -3.66
C PHE A 242 -9.12 20.81 -4.98
N MET A 243 -8.27 19.78 -4.99
CA MET A 243 -7.66 19.24 -6.21
C MET A 243 -8.67 18.83 -7.28
N ARG A 244 -9.90 18.48 -6.90
CA ARG A 244 -10.96 18.11 -7.85
C ARG A 244 -11.39 19.26 -8.76
N PHE A 245 -11.21 20.49 -8.32
CA PHE A 245 -11.61 21.72 -9.03
C PHE A 245 -10.45 22.32 -9.83
N MET A 246 -9.23 21.80 -9.68
CA MET A 246 -8.05 22.33 -10.37
C MET A 246 -7.79 21.57 -11.67
N PRO A 247 -7.51 22.30 -12.79
CA PRO A 247 -7.05 21.66 -14.01
C PRO A 247 -5.76 20.82 -13.74
N ARG A 248 -5.70 19.62 -14.30
CA ARG A 248 -4.55 18.71 -14.09
C ARG A 248 -3.22 19.33 -14.52
N SER A 249 -3.22 20.13 -15.60
CA SER A 249 -2.02 20.85 -16.09
C SER A 249 -1.52 21.88 -15.10
N PHE A 250 -2.41 22.63 -14.46
CA PHE A 250 -2.06 23.62 -13.43
C PHE A 250 -1.42 22.93 -12.22
N PHE A 251 -2.06 21.87 -11.72
CA PHE A 251 -1.51 21.11 -10.59
C PHE A 251 -0.14 20.52 -10.91
N SER A 252 0.00 19.92 -12.11
CA SER A 252 1.28 19.34 -12.55
C SER A 252 2.39 20.37 -12.61
N SER A 253 2.12 21.57 -13.14
CA SER A 253 3.11 22.66 -13.22
C SER A 253 3.51 23.14 -11.82
N ALA A 254 2.56 23.33 -10.92
CA ALA A 254 2.83 23.71 -9.53
C ALA A 254 3.66 22.65 -8.78
N ALA A 255 3.30 21.37 -8.96
CA ALA A 255 4.04 20.24 -8.38
C ALA A 255 5.47 20.13 -8.94
N PHE A 256 5.65 20.38 -10.25
CA PHE A 256 6.98 20.43 -10.86
C PHE A 256 7.85 21.49 -10.20
N SER A 257 7.36 22.72 -10.10
CA SER A 257 8.10 23.83 -9.48
C SER A 257 8.45 23.53 -8.00
N ALA A 258 7.52 22.97 -7.24
CA ALA A 258 7.74 22.59 -5.85
C ALA A 258 8.79 21.48 -5.68
N LEU A 259 8.85 20.51 -6.60
CA LEU A 259 9.81 19.41 -6.55
C LEU A 259 11.18 19.82 -7.11
N CYS A 260 11.23 20.71 -8.12
CA CYS A 260 12.48 21.30 -8.61
C CYS A 260 13.16 22.18 -7.56
N ALA A 261 12.43 23.04 -6.88
CA ALA A 261 12.97 23.88 -5.80
C ALA A 261 13.60 23.03 -4.67
N ARG A 262 13.06 21.83 -4.43
CA ARG A 262 13.62 20.85 -3.50
C ARG A 262 14.91 20.20 -3.98
N LYS A 263 15.11 20.09 -5.31
CA LYS A 263 16.32 19.50 -5.91
C LYS A 263 17.50 20.48 -5.80
N SER A 264 17.29 21.78 -6.03
CA SER A 264 18.33 22.81 -5.97
C SER A 264 18.80 23.15 -4.55
N SER A 265 18.03 22.81 -3.52
CA SER A 265 18.43 23.03 -2.11
C SER A 265 19.26 21.86 -1.53
N THR A 266 19.59 20.86 -2.34
CA THR A 266 20.37 19.66 -1.98
C THR A 266 21.68 19.51 -2.75
N GLU A 267 22.00 20.43 -3.67
CA GLU A 267 23.31 20.67 -4.29
C GLU A 267 24.04 21.77 -3.53
#